data_5f47129bce4742b0230babf96cffad84
#
_entry.id   5f47129bce4742b0230babf96cffad84
#
_cell.length_a   1.000
_cell.length_b   1.000
_cell.length_c   1.000
_cell.angle_alpha   90.00
_cell.angle_beta   90.00
_cell.angle_gamma   90.00
#
_symmetry.space_group_name_H-M   'P 1'
#
loop_
_entity.id
_entity.type
_entity.pdbx_description
1 polymer ?
#
loop_
_entity_poly.entity_id
_entity_poly.type
_entity_poly.pdbx_seq_one_letter_code
_entity_poly.pdbx_strand_id
1 'polypeptide(L)'
;MATPNEKLAASLKVLRELQENGQHVFQAGQMSRVHRDRLVKNGFLQPVVKGWLMSTSPGARPGDSTAWFASFWEFCAAYCNERFGTDWHLSPEQSLLLYAENTVVPAQSTVYSRKGHNNNIMLPFRTALYDLKQAQMPPQNQLVLRDALRLFTPEAALVRIPESFFRHHSLETQVVLARITDASSLLRILLDGGHSAIAGRLAGALRRAGRAEQAEEILSTMKRAGYDVRESDPYANAQTVFAMNRPTEAPIVSRIQALWGSTRDAVLEVFPTTPGLPAKAEAYLAHVDDIYKSDAYHSLSIEGYRVSPELIERVISGQWDPMHNEADKHNRDALAARGYWQAFQQVKASVLKVLEGKNAGAVVRTEHREWHREMFEPCVAAGLIPASALAGYRNDAVYLRNSRYVPPRWEAVRDAMPALLHLIESEQEPCVRAVLGHWLFGYIHPYPDGNGRLARFLMNVLLASGGYPWTVIRVDDRTEYLSALDHASIEIDVRPFANFIAGQVQWSLKKTP
;
A
#
# COMPACT_ATOMS: atom_id res chain seq x y z
N MET A 1 -10.80 -40.90 -25.99
CA MET A 1 -9.82 -39.78 -26.03
C MET A 1 -10.26 -38.75 -24.99
N ALA A 2 -9.33 -38.24 -24.18
CA ALA A 2 -9.68 -37.22 -23.19
C ALA A 2 -10.22 -35.94 -23.84
N THR A 3 -11.29 -35.39 -23.31
CA THR A 3 -11.93 -34.14 -23.76
C THR A 3 -11.02 -32.92 -23.57
N PRO A 4 -11.27 -31.78 -24.24
CA PRO A 4 -10.52 -30.55 -24.01
C PRO A 4 -10.50 -30.11 -22.53
N ASN A 5 -11.62 -30.27 -21.82
CA ASN A 5 -11.74 -29.92 -20.39
C ASN A 5 -10.93 -30.86 -19.49
N GLU A 6 -10.93 -32.17 -19.73
CA GLU A 6 -10.09 -33.11 -19.00
C GLU A 6 -8.59 -32.84 -19.20
N LYS A 7 -8.20 -32.48 -20.43
CA LYS A 7 -6.83 -32.09 -20.74
C LYS A 7 -6.42 -30.78 -20.04
N LEU A 8 -7.34 -29.82 -19.94
CA LEU A 8 -7.10 -28.57 -19.21
C LEU A 8 -6.99 -28.84 -17.70
N ALA A 9 -7.90 -29.64 -17.13
CA ALA A 9 -7.86 -30.06 -15.73
C ALA A 9 -6.52 -30.74 -15.36
N ALA A 10 -6.01 -31.63 -16.22
CA ALA A 10 -4.70 -32.22 -16.03
C ALA A 10 -3.56 -31.20 -16.04
N SER A 11 -3.64 -30.15 -16.88
CA SER A 11 -2.63 -29.08 -16.90
C SER A 11 -2.72 -28.17 -15.68
N LEU A 12 -3.92 -27.89 -15.21
CA LEU A 12 -4.16 -27.13 -13.97
C LEU A 12 -3.65 -27.87 -12.73
N LYS A 13 -3.74 -29.20 -12.72
CA LYS A 13 -3.16 -29.99 -11.63
C LYS A 13 -1.65 -29.82 -11.57
N VAL A 14 -0.95 -29.87 -12.70
CA VAL A 14 0.51 -29.62 -12.78
C VAL A 14 0.84 -28.20 -12.30
N LEU A 15 0.05 -27.19 -12.71
CA LEU A 15 0.26 -25.82 -12.26
C LEU A 15 0.06 -25.69 -10.74
N ARG A 16 -0.99 -26.31 -10.21
CA ARG A 16 -1.27 -26.31 -8.77
C ARG A 16 -0.12 -26.93 -7.96
N GLU A 17 0.41 -28.07 -8.41
CA GLU A 17 1.56 -28.72 -7.75
C GLU A 17 2.79 -27.81 -7.70
N LEU A 18 3.04 -27.02 -8.76
CA LEU A 18 4.11 -26.02 -8.76
C LEU A 18 3.81 -24.83 -7.83
N GLN A 19 2.54 -24.51 -7.62
CA GLN A 19 2.10 -23.40 -6.77
C GLN A 19 2.00 -23.78 -5.27
N GLU A 20 2.11 -25.05 -4.89
CA GLU A 20 1.94 -25.50 -3.50
C GLU A 20 2.87 -24.79 -2.49
N ASN A 21 4.01 -24.28 -2.96
CA ASN A 21 4.95 -23.50 -2.14
C ASN A 21 4.80 -21.97 -2.33
N GLY A 22 3.66 -21.50 -2.84
CA GLY A 22 3.41 -20.08 -3.10
C GLY A 22 4.18 -19.54 -4.31
N GLN A 23 4.68 -20.41 -5.20
CA GLN A 23 5.42 -20.00 -6.40
C GLN A 23 4.43 -19.50 -7.46
N HIS A 24 4.69 -18.30 -7.99
CA HIS A 24 3.91 -17.67 -9.07
C HIS A 24 4.72 -17.45 -10.35
N VAL A 25 6.03 -17.64 -10.30
CA VAL A 25 6.95 -17.50 -11.42
C VAL A 25 7.62 -18.83 -11.72
N PHE A 26 7.64 -19.23 -12.98
CA PHE A 26 8.08 -20.56 -13.41
C PHE A 26 9.09 -20.49 -14.57
N GLN A 27 10.08 -21.37 -14.54
CA GLN A 27 10.86 -21.67 -15.73
C GLN A 27 10.05 -22.55 -16.68
N ALA A 28 10.19 -22.29 -17.99
CA ALA A 28 9.49 -23.08 -19.02
C ALA A 28 9.80 -24.59 -18.98
N GLY A 29 10.97 -24.96 -18.43
CA GLY A 29 11.41 -26.34 -18.27
C GLY A 29 10.78 -27.11 -17.11
N GLN A 30 10.13 -26.40 -16.16
CA GLN A 30 9.48 -27.03 -15.01
C GLN A 30 8.18 -27.80 -15.36
N MET A 31 7.67 -27.58 -16.57
CA MET A 31 6.50 -28.30 -17.08
C MET A 31 6.68 -28.71 -18.54
N SER A 32 5.96 -29.75 -18.99
CA SER A 32 6.01 -30.16 -20.38
C SER A 32 5.47 -29.08 -21.30
N ARG A 33 5.96 -29.05 -22.55
CA ARG A 33 5.49 -28.10 -23.57
C ARG A 33 3.96 -28.13 -23.75
N VAL A 34 3.38 -29.34 -23.71
CA VAL A 34 1.93 -29.53 -23.91
C VAL A 34 1.12 -28.86 -22.80
N HIS A 35 1.54 -29.00 -21.53
CA HIS A 35 0.88 -28.35 -20.40
C HIS A 35 1.04 -26.85 -20.47
N ARG A 36 2.26 -26.36 -20.72
CA ARG A 36 2.61 -24.94 -20.84
C ARG A 36 1.78 -24.26 -21.92
N ASP A 37 1.80 -24.78 -23.15
CA ASP A 37 1.12 -24.15 -24.30
C ASP A 37 -0.40 -24.11 -24.06
N ARG A 38 -0.96 -25.12 -23.37
CA ARG A 38 -2.39 -25.15 -23.01
C ARG A 38 -2.72 -24.12 -21.92
N LEU A 39 -1.90 -24.00 -20.88
CA LEU A 39 -2.11 -23.03 -19.80
C LEU A 39 -1.97 -21.59 -20.30
N VAL A 40 -1.00 -21.32 -21.17
CA VAL A 40 -0.84 -19.99 -21.82
C VAL A 40 -2.04 -19.68 -22.71
N LYS A 41 -2.48 -20.63 -23.54
CA LYS A 41 -3.65 -20.45 -24.43
C LYS A 41 -4.93 -20.14 -23.66
N ASN A 42 -5.09 -20.70 -22.45
CA ASN A 42 -6.27 -20.50 -21.63
C ASN A 42 -6.10 -19.39 -20.57
N GLY A 43 -5.01 -18.60 -20.63
CA GLY A 43 -4.80 -17.42 -19.78
C GLY A 43 -4.45 -17.72 -18.32
N PHE A 44 -3.98 -18.93 -17.99
CA PHE A 44 -3.48 -19.26 -16.65
C PHE A 44 -1.99 -18.97 -16.47
N LEU A 45 -1.26 -18.87 -17.56
CA LEU A 45 0.15 -18.48 -17.59
C LEU A 45 0.37 -17.40 -18.65
N GLN A 46 1.31 -16.48 -18.35
CA GLN A 46 1.75 -15.45 -19.26
C GLN A 46 3.28 -15.46 -19.36
N PRO A 47 3.86 -15.37 -20.60
CA PRO A 47 5.29 -15.18 -20.75
C PRO A 47 5.78 -13.86 -20.16
N VAL A 48 6.91 -13.91 -19.42
CA VAL A 48 7.61 -12.74 -18.88
C VAL A 48 8.77 -12.35 -19.80
N VAL A 49 9.75 -13.22 -19.90
CA VAL A 49 10.88 -13.17 -20.85
C VAL A 49 11.13 -14.58 -21.39
N LYS A 50 12.03 -14.71 -22.34
CA LYS A 50 12.38 -16.03 -22.91
C LYS A 50 12.72 -17.03 -21.81
N GLY A 51 11.97 -18.13 -21.77
CA GLY A 51 12.17 -19.21 -20.80
C GLY A 51 11.47 -19.02 -19.45
N TRP A 52 10.76 -17.91 -19.24
CA TRP A 52 10.09 -17.59 -17.98
C TRP A 52 8.61 -17.26 -18.17
N LEU A 53 7.81 -17.73 -17.25
CA LEU A 53 6.36 -17.60 -17.22
C LEU A 53 5.92 -17.12 -15.84
N MET A 54 4.76 -16.47 -15.77
CA MET A 54 4.10 -16.15 -14.49
C MET A 54 2.65 -16.63 -14.50
N SER A 55 2.12 -16.92 -13.33
CA SER A 55 0.69 -17.19 -13.12
C SER A 55 -0.15 -15.95 -13.41
N THR A 56 -1.26 -16.14 -14.09
CA THR A 56 -2.28 -15.10 -14.30
C THR A 56 -3.68 -15.66 -14.08
N SER A 57 -4.67 -14.78 -14.00
CA SER A 57 -6.07 -15.16 -13.94
C SER A 57 -6.65 -15.19 -15.37
N PRO A 58 -7.33 -16.26 -15.79
CA PRO A 58 -7.93 -16.36 -17.13
C PRO A 58 -9.00 -15.31 -17.42
N GLY A 59 -9.52 -14.64 -16.39
CA GLY A 59 -10.44 -13.51 -16.51
C GLY A 59 -9.78 -12.12 -16.49
N ALA A 60 -8.45 -12.05 -16.43
CA ALA A 60 -7.74 -10.78 -16.44
C ALA A 60 -8.00 -10.00 -17.74
N ARG A 61 -8.27 -8.71 -17.61
CA ARG A 61 -8.47 -7.85 -18.79
C ARG A 61 -7.14 -7.61 -19.51
N PRO A 62 -7.13 -7.44 -20.82
CA PRO A 62 -5.93 -7.03 -21.54
C PRO A 62 -5.33 -5.77 -20.91
N GLY A 63 -4.02 -5.80 -20.62
CA GLY A 63 -3.31 -4.70 -19.97
C GLY A 63 -3.37 -4.70 -18.42
N ASP A 64 -3.99 -5.70 -17.78
CA ASP A 64 -3.96 -5.84 -16.31
C ASP A 64 -2.55 -6.20 -15.84
N SER A 65 -1.93 -5.29 -15.09
CA SER A 65 -0.56 -5.41 -14.59
C SER A 65 -0.47 -6.08 -13.21
N THR A 66 -1.60 -6.40 -12.60
CA THR A 66 -1.68 -6.88 -11.21
C THR A 66 -0.81 -8.11 -10.96
N ALA A 67 -0.93 -9.13 -11.80
CA ALA A 67 -0.16 -10.36 -11.67
C ALA A 67 1.36 -10.11 -11.80
N TRP A 68 1.77 -9.17 -12.66
CA TRP A 68 3.17 -8.82 -12.84
C TRP A 68 3.75 -8.09 -11.62
N PHE A 69 3.12 -7.04 -11.15
CA PHE A 69 3.65 -6.29 -10.00
C PHE A 69 3.64 -7.13 -8.73
N ALA A 70 2.68 -8.04 -8.59
CA ALA A 70 2.66 -9.05 -7.54
C ALA A 70 3.87 -9.98 -7.56
N SER A 71 4.31 -10.39 -8.75
CA SER A 71 5.36 -11.40 -8.94
C SER A 71 6.74 -10.79 -9.25
N PHE A 72 6.87 -9.47 -9.30
CA PHE A 72 8.09 -8.80 -9.77
C PHE A 72 9.33 -9.20 -8.97
N TRP A 73 9.27 -9.14 -7.64
CA TRP A 73 10.43 -9.48 -6.81
C TRP A 73 10.71 -10.97 -6.78
N GLU A 74 9.68 -11.82 -6.84
CA GLU A 74 9.84 -13.26 -7.00
C GLU A 74 10.54 -13.58 -8.32
N PHE A 75 10.13 -12.94 -9.41
CA PHE A 75 10.80 -13.08 -10.71
C PHE A 75 12.26 -12.64 -10.64
N CYS A 76 12.55 -11.47 -10.07
CA CYS A 76 13.91 -10.97 -9.94
C CYS A 76 14.81 -11.96 -9.18
N ALA A 77 14.32 -12.48 -8.04
CA ALA A 77 15.05 -13.47 -7.24
C ALA A 77 15.29 -14.75 -8.01
N ALA A 78 14.25 -15.33 -8.60
CA ALA A 78 14.34 -16.60 -9.34
C ALA A 78 15.25 -16.48 -10.58
N TYR A 79 15.09 -15.40 -11.35
CA TYR A 79 15.90 -15.13 -12.53
C TYR A 79 17.38 -14.94 -12.19
N CYS A 80 17.67 -14.15 -11.15
CA CYS A 80 19.06 -13.90 -10.74
C CYS A 80 19.72 -15.15 -10.13
N ASN A 81 18.99 -15.95 -9.36
CA ASN A 81 19.49 -17.22 -8.82
C ASN A 81 19.82 -18.22 -9.94
N GLU A 82 18.98 -18.32 -10.97
CA GLU A 82 19.25 -19.18 -12.13
C GLU A 82 20.49 -18.71 -12.90
N ARG A 83 20.59 -17.40 -13.15
CA ARG A 83 21.63 -16.83 -14.00
C ARG A 83 22.98 -16.69 -13.31
N PHE A 84 22.98 -16.30 -12.04
CA PHE A 84 24.20 -15.93 -11.31
C PHE A 84 24.49 -16.86 -10.11
N GLY A 85 23.60 -17.76 -9.76
CA GLY A 85 23.69 -18.58 -8.54
C GLY A 85 23.58 -17.72 -7.30
N THR A 86 24.59 -17.78 -6.43
CA THR A 86 24.67 -16.95 -5.22
C THR A 86 25.45 -15.65 -5.42
N ASP A 87 25.98 -15.41 -6.61
CA ASP A 87 26.89 -14.30 -6.93
C ASP A 87 26.13 -13.09 -7.47
N TRP A 88 25.20 -12.57 -6.69
CA TRP A 88 24.46 -11.35 -7.02
C TRP A 88 23.88 -10.67 -5.77
N HIS A 89 23.58 -9.38 -5.87
CA HIS A 89 22.83 -8.61 -4.88
C HIS A 89 22.12 -7.42 -5.54
N LEU A 90 21.08 -6.90 -4.89
CA LEU A 90 20.46 -5.63 -5.27
C LEU A 90 21.33 -4.44 -4.89
N SER A 91 21.02 -3.25 -5.44
CA SER A 91 21.74 -2.02 -5.09
C SER A 91 21.53 -1.64 -3.61
N PRO A 92 22.44 -0.83 -3.02
CA PRO A 92 22.27 -0.28 -1.68
C PRO A 92 20.97 0.52 -1.55
N GLU A 93 20.64 1.33 -2.57
CA GLU A 93 19.43 2.14 -2.63
C GLU A 93 18.17 1.26 -2.58
N GLN A 94 18.11 0.23 -3.43
CA GLN A 94 16.97 -0.68 -3.45
C GLN A 94 16.86 -1.47 -2.13
N SER A 95 17.97 -1.82 -1.52
CA SER A 95 17.98 -2.47 -0.21
C SER A 95 17.33 -1.58 0.86
N LEU A 96 17.67 -0.28 0.89
CA LEU A 96 17.08 0.67 1.84
C LEU A 96 15.59 0.90 1.60
N LEU A 97 15.15 1.00 0.33
CA LEU A 97 13.74 1.12 -0.01
C LEU A 97 12.93 -0.05 0.55
N LEU A 98 13.43 -1.27 0.38
CA LEU A 98 12.77 -2.48 0.90
C LEU A 98 12.78 -2.54 2.45
N TYR A 99 13.83 -2.08 3.12
CA TYR A 99 13.87 -1.99 4.59
C TYR A 99 12.92 -0.93 5.13
N ALA A 100 12.68 0.12 4.38
CA ALA A 100 11.73 1.18 4.73
C ALA A 100 10.27 0.84 4.37
N GLU A 101 10.00 -0.43 4.01
CA GLU A 101 8.67 -0.88 3.56
C GLU A 101 8.12 -0.07 2.37
N ASN A 102 9.02 0.44 1.50
CA ASN A 102 8.62 0.99 0.23
C ASN A 102 8.39 -0.17 -0.76
N THR A 103 7.13 -0.45 -1.03
CA THR A 103 6.66 -1.58 -1.84
C THR A 103 6.40 -1.21 -3.30
N VAL A 104 6.71 0.01 -3.69
CA VAL A 104 6.57 0.47 -5.09
C VAL A 104 7.53 -0.33 -5.98
N VAL A 105 7.00 -0.98 -7.00
CA VAL A 105 7.84 -1.67 -7.99
C VAL A 105 8.57 -0.64 -8.84
N PRO A 106 9.92 -0.65 -8.86
CA PRO A 106 10.70 0.33 -9.62
C PRO A 106 10.52 0.13 -11.12
N ALA A 107 10.63 1.23 -11.89
CA ALA A 107 10.68 1.13 -13.35
C ALA A 107 11.92 0.36 -13.82
N GLN A 108 13.05 0.49 -13.10
CA GLN A 108 14.25 -0.29 -13.32
C GLN A 108 14.85 -0.72 -11.97
N SER A 109 15.15 -2.01 -11.84
CA SER A 109 15.93 -2.54 -10.72
C SER A 109 17.33 -2.90 -11.18
N THR A 110 18.36 -2.51 -10.42
CA THR A 110 19.74 -2.85 -10.71
C THR A 110 20.21 -4.01 -9.83
N VAL A 111 20.77 -5.01 -10.48
CA VAL A 111 21.39 -6.19 -9.86
C VAL A 111 22.88 -6.19 -10.19
N TYR A 112 23.70 -6.40 -9.17
CA TYR A 112 25.15 -6.47 -9.28
C TYR A 112 25.61 -7.93 -9.26
N SER A 113 26.51 -8.31 -10.17
CA SER A 113 27.13 -9.64 -10.21
C SER A 113 28.49 -9.59 -10.93
N ARG A 114 29.44 -10.44 -10.51
CA ARG A 114 30.69 -10.64 -11.29
C ARG A 114 30.41 -11.20 -12.68
N LYS A 115 29.28 -11.94 -12.81
CA LYS A 115 28.82 -12.53 -14.07
C LYS A 115 27.85 -11.60 -14.84
N GLY A 116 27.67 -10.36 -14.40
CA GLY A 116 26.86 -9.37 -15.10
C GLY A 116 27.45 -9.02 -16.47
N HIS A 117 26.58 -8.60 -17.40
CA HIS A 117 26.97 -8.27 -18.77
C HIS A 117 26.64 -6.82 -19.13
N ASN A 118 26.18 -6.01 -18.16
CA ASN A 118 25.71 -4.65 -18.36
C ASN A 118 24.50 -4.58 -19.33
N ASN A 119 23.62 -5.55 -19.25
CA ASN A 119 22.44 -5.64 -20.09
C ASN A 119 21.20 -5.11 -19.41
N ASN A 120 20.39 -4.40 -20.18
CA ASN A 120 19.05 -4.02 -19.75
C ASN A 120 18.03 -5.05 -20.26
N ILE A 121 17.41 -5.76 -19.34
CA ILE A 121 16.42 -6.80 -19.62
C ILE A 121 15.06 -6.14 -19.48
N MET A 122 14.39 -5.91 -20.62
CA MET A 122 13.04 -5.36 -20.65
C MET A 122 12.05 -6.39 -20.13
N LEU A 123 11.20 -5.96 -19.21
CA LEU A 123 10.19 -6.75 -18.50
C LEU A 123 8.79 -6.20 -18.81
N PRO A 124 7.71 -6.92 -18.46
CA PRO A 124 6.35 -6.44 -18.69
C PRO A 124 6.07 -5.08 -18.04
N PHE A 125 5.07 -4.37 -18.57
CA PHE A 125 4.55 -3.10 -18.03
C PHE A 125 5.61 -2.02 -17.79
N ARG A 126 6.55 -1.89 -18.74
CA ARG A 126 7.64 -0.88 -18.73
C ARG A 126 8.56 -0.99 -17.52
N THR A 127 8.70 -2.17 -16.95
CA THR A 127 9.75 -2.45 -15.96
C THR A 127 11.00 -3.00 -16.64
N ALA A 128 12.13 -2.97 -15.94
CA ALA A 128 13.38 -3.50 -16.43
C ALA A 128 14.26 -4.02 -15.29
N LEU A 129 15.12 -4.99 -15.62
CA LEU A 129 16.19 -5.44 -14.75
C LEU A 129 17.52 -5.14 -15.44
N TYR A 130 18.39 -4.36 -14.79
CA TYR A 130 19.72 -4.06 -15.30
C TYR A 130 20.78 -4.90 -14.57
N ASP A 131 21.48 -5.76 -15.29
CA ASP A 131 22.55 -6.60 -14.74
C ASP A 131 23.91 -5.91 -14.84
N LEU A 132 24.32 -5.22 -13.78
CA LEU A 132 25.60 -4.51 -13.72
C LEU A 132 26.73 -5.47 -13.37
N LYS A 133 27.79 -5.45 -14.18
CA LYS A 133 29.01 -6.20 -13.89
C LYS A 133 29.83 -5.51 -12.80
N GLN A 134 30.08 -6.22 -11.70
CA GLN A 134 30.89 -5.74 -10.58
C GLN A 134 32.04 -6.71 -10.32
N ALA A 135 33.29 -6.21 -10.39
CA ALA A 135 34.49 -7.06 -10.23
C ALA A 135 34.64 -7.57 -8.78
N GLN A 136 34.36 -6.72 -7.81
CA GLN A 136 34.48 -7.05 -6.38
C GLN A 136 33.12 -7.07 -5.71
N MET A 137 32.74 -8.22 -5.19
CA MET A 137 31.53 -8.37 -4.40
C MET A 137 31.74 -7.84 -2.98
N PRO A 138 30.68 -7.29 -2.33
CA PRO A 138 30.74 -6.91 -0.92
C PRO A 138 31.08 -8.12 -0.04
N PRO A 139 31.68 -7.89 1.15
CA PRO A 139 31.86 -8.93 2.15
C PRO A 139 30.54 -9.61 2.50
N GLN A 140 30.58 -10.93 2.71
CA GLN A 140 29.33 -11.68 2.97
C GLN A 140 28.58 -11.23 4.21
N ASN A 141 29.26 -10.74 5.25
CA ASN A 141 28.66 -10.20 6.47
C ASN A 141 27.94 -8.85 6.24
N GLN A 142 28.07 -8.26 5.07
CA GLN A 142 27.37 -7.03 4.67
C GLN A 142 26.16 -7.32 3.76
N LEU A 143 25.90 -8.59 3.46
CA LEU A 143 24.78 -9.05 2.66
C LEU A 143 23.88 -9.97 3.50
N VAL A 144 22.58 -9.93 3.23
CA VAL A 144 21.57 -10.78 3.86
C VAL A 144 20.59 -11.28 2.83
N LEU A 145 20.07 -12.49 3.05
CA LEU A 145 18.98 -13.06 2.26
C LEU A 145 17.65 -12.71 2.97
N ARG A 146 16.81 -11.93 2.31
CA ARG A 146 15.46 -11.59 2.78
C ARG A 146 14.47 -11.78 1.64
N ASP A 147 13.41 -12.57 1.87
CA ASP A 147 12.36 -12.86 0.86
C ASP A 147 12.97 -13.33 -0.48
N ALA A 148 13.96 -14.22 -0.41
CA ALA A 148 14.76 -14.73 -1.53
C ALA A 148 15.64 -13.68 -2.28
N LEU A 149 15.60 -12.41 -1.89
CA LEU A 149 16.43 -11.33 -2.41
C LEU A 149 17.73 -11.20 -1.61
N ARG A 150 18.83 -10.92 -2.29
CA ARG A 150 20.13 -10.64 -1.68
C ARG A 150 20.29 -9.14 -1.52
N LEU A 151 20.18 -8.65 -0.30
CA LEU A 151 20.20 -7.25 0.07
C LEU A 151 21.49 -6.92 0.82
N PHE A 152 21.91 -5.66 0.78
CA PHE A 152 22.81 -5.15 1.81
C PHE A 152 22.15 -5.16 3.17
N THR A 153 22.92 -5.31 4.26
CA THR A 153 22.42 -4.96 5.60
C THR A 153 22.08 -3.46 5.64
N PRO A 154 21.19 -3.01 6.53
CA PRO A 154 20.82 -1.59 6.63
C PRO A 154 22.05 -0.69 6.77
N GLU A 155 22.99 -1.05 7.61
CA GLU A 155 24.22 -0.31 7.90
C GLU A 155 25.14 -0.24 6.67
N ALA A 156 25.31 -1.39 6.00
CA ALA A 156 26.13 -1.46 4.80
C ALA A 156 25.53 -0.67 3.63
N ALA A 157 24.21 -0.64 3.52
CA ALA A 157 23.49 0.17 2.54
C ALA A 157 23.63 1.66 2.85
N LEU A 158 23.42 2.10 4.11
CA LEU A 158 23.55 3.50 4.54
C LEU A 158 24.93 4.09 4.25
N VAL A 159 26.00 3.29 4.41
CA VAL A 159 27.36 3.73 4.10
C VAL A 159 27.59 3.92 2.59
N ARG A 160 26.85 3.19 1.73
CA ARG A 160 27.07 3.16 0.27
C ARG A 160 26.17 4.07 -0.54
N ILE A 161 25.05 4.51 0.00
CA ILE A 161 24.16 5.40 -0.75
C ILE A 161 24.78 6.78 -0.98
N PRO A 162 24.52 7.42 -2.13
CA PRO A 162 24.98 8.77 -2.40
C PRO A 162 24.22 9.79 -1.54
N GLU A 163 24.80 10.97 -1.34
CA GLU A 163 24.16 12.05 -0.58
C GLU A 163 22.82 12.48 -1.17
N SER A 164 22.70 12.47 -2.50
CA SER A 164 21.45 12.80 -3.19
C SER A 164 20.29 11.88 -2.79
N PHE A 165 20.57 10.63 -2.41
CA PHE A 165 19.54 9.69 -1.97
C PHE A 165 18.85 10.15 -0.68
N PHE A 166 19.57 10.76 0.27
CA PHE A 166 18.98 11.34 1.48
C PHE A 166 17.97 12.46 1.19
N ARG A 167 18.17 13.20 0.10
CA ARG A 167 17.26 14.27 -0.32
C ARG A 167 16.04 13.74 -1.06
N HIS A 168 16.24 12.81 -2.01
CA HIS A 168 15.16 12.27 -2.84
C HIS A 168 14.32 11.20 -2.12
N HIS A 169 14.91 10.49 -1.17
CA HIS A 169 14.30 9.43 -0.39
C HIS A 169 14.45 9.70 1.11
N SER A 170 14.13 10.94 1.50
CA SER A 170 14.28 11.40 2.89
C SER A 170 13.44 10.58 3.86
N LEU A 171 12.22 10.19 3.48
CA LEU A 171 11.35 9.35 4.28
C LEU A 171 11.95 7.98 4.53
N GLU A 172 12.40 7.30 3.46
CA GLU A 172 12.97 5.97 3.56
C GLU A 172 14.24 5.93 4.41
N THR A 173 15.13 6.89 4.20
CA THR A 173 16.36 6.98 5.00
C THR A 173 16.07 7.24 6.47
N GLN A 174 15.08 8.06 6.79
CA GLN A 174 14.66 8.32 8.18
C GLN A 174 14.05 7.07 8.83
N VAL A 175 13.19 6.33 8.12
CA VAL A 175 12.61 5.05 8.61
C VAL A 175 13.72 4.06 8.96
N VAL A 176 14.75 3.94 8.12
CA VAL A 176 15.87 3.02 8.39
C VAL A 176 16.75 3.53 9.53
N LEU A 177 17.10 4.82 9.55
CA LEU A 177 17.94 5.43 10.60
C LEU A 177 17.28 5.38 11.99
N ALA A 178 15.95 5.53 12.05
CA ALA A 178 15.21 5.42 13.31
C ALA A 178 15.38 4.05 13.98
N ARG A 179 15.75 3.03 13.24
CA ARG A 179 15.97 1.66 13.71
C ARG A 179 17.42 1.36 14.12
N ILE A 180 18.34 2.26 13.85
CA ILE A 180 19.73 2.13 14.28
C ILE A 180 19.79 2.43 15.78
N THR A 181 19.79 1.39 16.59
CA THR A 181 19.87 1.47 18.06
C THR A 181 21.30 1.39 18.59
N ASP A 182 22.21 0.85 17.77
CA ASP A 182 23.62 0.65 18.07
C ASP A 182 24.48 1.06 16.86
N ALA A 183 25.47 1.91 17.07
CA ALA A 183 26.35 2.41 16.02
C ALA A 183 27.49 1.45 15.65
N SER A 184 27.72 0.39 16.43
CA SER A 184 28.91 -0.49 16.28
C SER A 184 29.06 -1.08 14.89
N SER A 185 27.96 -1.52 14.27
CA SER A 185 27.99 -2.09 12.91
C SER A 185 28.31 -1.05 11.84
N LEU A 186 27.77 0.18 11.98
CA LEU A 186 28.13 1.32 11.12
C LEU A 186 29.60 1.70 11.30
N LEU A 187 30.05 1.84 12.55
CA LEU A 187 31.43 2.20 12.89
C LEU A 187 32.46 1.24 12.32
N ARG A 188 32.19 -0.07 12.39
CA ARG A 188 33.09 -1.07 11.79
C ARG A 188 33.31 -0.80 10.30
N ILE A 189 32.25 -0.58 9.53
CA ILE A 189 32.33 -0.33 8.08
C ILE A 189 33.02 1.02 7.81
N LEU A 190 32.72 2.05 8.59
CA LEU A 190 33.29 3.39 8.43
C LEU A 190 34.81 3.41 8.73
N LEU A 191 35.23 2.71 9.77
CA LEU A 191 36.65 2.60 10.17
C LEU A 191 37.45 1.77 9.16
N ASP A 192 36.93 0.60 8.75
CA ASP A 192 37.60 -0.28 7.78
C ASP A 192 37.84 0.41 6.42
N GLY A 193 36.93 1.30 6.01
CA GLY A 193 37.03 2.05 4.76
C GLY A 193 37.61 3.45 4.89
N GLY A 194 37.92 3.96 6.09
CA GLY A 194 38.41 5.32 6.31
C GLY A 194 37.41 6.40 5.87
N HIS A 195 36.10 6.14 5.98
CA HIS A 195 35.03 6.93 5.37
C HIS A 195 34.64 8.17 6.20
N SER A 196 35.55 9.14 6.38
CA SER A 196 35.33 10.32 7.24
C SER A 196 34.16 11.21 6.77
N ALA A 197 34.04 11.49 5.47
CA ALA A 197 32.94 12.29 4.93
C ALA A 197 31.58 11.60 5.08
N ILE A 198 31.54 10.28 4.87
CA ILE A 198 30.32 9.47 5.06
C ILE A 198 29.94 9.43 6.56
N ALA A 199 30.90 9.28 7.45
CA ALA A 199 30.68 9.31 8.89
C ALA A 199 30.05 10.63 9.36
N GLY A 200 30.57 11.76 8.86
CA GLY A 200 29.99 13.08 9.16
C GLY A 200 28.56 13.23 8.67
N ARG A 201 28.28 12.77 7.47
CA ARG A 201 26.92 12.76 6.88
C ARG A 201 25.95 11.86 7.66
N LEU A 202 26.37 10.65 8.03
CA LEU A 202 25.55 9.73 8.79
C LEU A 202 25.29 10.24 10.22
N ALA A 203 26.28 10.89 10.86
CA ALA A 203 26.09 11.51 12.15
C ALA A 203 25.00 12.61 12.10
N GLY A 204 25.08 13.52 11.12
CA GLY A 204 24.06 14.53 10.93
C GLY A 204 22.67 13.93 10.62
N ALA A 205 22.60 12.89 9.79
CA ALA A 205 21.37 12.19 9.48
C ALA A 205 20.75 11.51 10.73
N LEU A 206 21.55 10.83 11.54
CA LEU A 206 21.13 10.21 12.79
C LEU A 206 20.61 11.24 13.79
N ARG A 207 21.31 12.36 13.94
CA ARG A 207 20.88 13.46 14.83
C ARG A 207 19.52 14.01 14.43
N ARG A 208 19.31 14.18 13.12
CA ARG A 208 17.99 14.60 12.57
C ARG A 208 16.90 13.53 12.79
N ALA A 209 17.24 12.25 12.76
CA ALA A 209 16.32 11.15 13.05
C ALA A 209 16.10 10.92 14.57
N GLY A 210 16.58 11.82 15.46
CA GLY A 210 16.44 11.71 16.90
C GLY A 210 17.40 10.70 17.55
N ARG A 211 18.49 10.32 16.85
CA ARG A 211 19.52 9.37 17.30
C ARG A 211 20.82 10.09 17.64
N ALA A 212 20.74 11.08 18.54
CA ALA A 212 21.85 11.93 18.90
C ALA A 212 23.00 11.17 19.58
N GLU A 213 22.70 10.16 20.39
CA GLU A 213 23.70 9.32 21.05
C GLU A 213 24.54 8.54 20.05
N GLN A 214 23.91 7.90 19.06
CA GLN A 214 24.59 7.16 18.00
C GLN A 214 25.40 8.08 17.08
N ALA A 215 24.90 9.30 16.83
CA ALA A 215 25.65 10.32 16.09
C ALA A 215 26.95 10.71 16.81
N GLU A 216 26.87 10.98 18.14
CA GLU A 216 28.04 11.35 18.95
C GLU A 216 29.02 10.19 19.08
N GLU A 217 28.53 8.96 19.21
CA GLU A 217 29.35 7.76 19.23
C GLU A 217 30.17 7.63 17.94
N ILE A 218 29.56 7.84 16.76
CA ILE A 218 30.27 7.81 15.48
C ILE A 218 31.33 8.89 15.43
N LEU A 219 31.00 10.14 15.75
CA LEU A 219 31.94 11.27 15.67
C LEU A 219 33.13 11.08 16.61
N SER A 220 32.87 10.72 17.87
CA SER A 220 33.92 10.55 18.88
C SER A 220 34.83 9.37 18.58
N THR A 221 34.27 8.25 18.12
CA THR A 221 35.05 7.04 17.82
C THR A 221 35.93 7.23 16.58
N MET A 222 35.40 7.83 15.51
CA MET A 222 36.17 8.16 14.32
C MET A 222 37.33 9.13 14.62
N LYS A 223 37.08 10.16 15.45
CA LYS A 223 38.13 11.09 15.90
C LYS A 223 39.21 10.41 16.74
N ARG A 224 38.84 9.50 17.64
CA ARG A 224 39.80 8.71 18.44
C ARG A 224 40.65 7.79 17.55
N ALA A 225 40.09 7.32 16.45
CA ALA A 225 40.82 6.53 15.45
C ALA A 225 41.71 7.39 14.50
N GLY A 226 41.79 8.70 14.71
CA GLY A 226 42.64 9.62 13.98
C GLY A 226 42.03 10.20 12.71
N TYR A 227 40.74 10.02 12.47
CA TYR A 227 40.05 10.60 11.32
C TYR A 227 39.53 12.01 11.61
N ASP A 228 39.74 12.93 10.69
CA ASP A 228 39.08 14.25 10.73
C ASP A 228 37.66 14.11 10.18
N VAL A 229 36.67 14.21 11.05
CA VAL A 229 35.26 14.06 10.71
C VAL A 229 34.51 15.35 11.00
N ARG A 230 33.89 15.91 9.97
CA ARG A 230 33.00 17.07 10.04
C ARG A 230 31.56 16.61 9.87
N GLU A 231 30.72 16.85 10.90
CA GLU A 231 29.29 16.58 10.79
C GLU A 231 28.63 17.47 9.73
N SER A 232 27.74 16.87 8.92
CA SER A 232 26.96 17.56 7.91
C SER A 232 25.53 17.01 7.86
N ASP A 233 24.55 17.88 7.68
CA ASP A 233 23.15 17.49 7.53
C ASP A 233 22.85 17.17 6.04
N PRO A 234 22.60 15.90 5.66
CA PRO A 234 22.30 15.52 4.28
C PRO A 234 20.89 15.89 3.84
N TYR A 235 20.02 16.30 4.77
CA TYR A 235 18.65 16.73 4.52
C TYR A 235 18.51 18.24 4.34
N ALA A 236 19.61 18.99 4.31
CA ALA A 236 19.56 20.43 4.09
C ALA A 236 18.71 20.74 2.85
N ASN A 237 17.60 21.49 3.02
CA ASN A 237 16.58 21.80 2.02
C ASN A 237 15.59 20.64 1.67
N ALA A 238 15.58 19.51 2.39
CA ALA A 238 14.52 18.52 2.26
C ALA A 238 13.27 18.93 3.06
N GLN A 239 12.10 18.52 2.55
CA GLN A 239 10.85 18.67 3.31
C GLN A 239 10.95 17.96 4.66
N THR A 240 10.21 18.44 5.62
CA THR A 240 10.15 18.14 7.04
C THR A 240 10.70 16.78 7.49
N VAL A 241 11.71 16.80 8.36
CA VAL A 241 12.27 15.61 8.99
C VAL A 241 11.52 15.36 10.30
N PHE A 242 10.99 14.15 10.49
CA PHE A 242 10.28 13.78 11.72
C PHE A 242 11.21 13.10 12.71
N ALA A 243 11.19 13.55 13.96
CA ALA A 243 11.81 12.81 15.06
C ALA A 243 10.94 11.57 15.38
N MET A 244 11.42 10.38 15.07
CA MET A 244 10.77 9.13 15.42
C MET A 244 11.18 8.71 16.84
N ASN A 245 10.23 8.77 17.77
CA ASN A 245 10.56 8.65 19.20
C ASN A 245 10.76 7.22 19.72
N ARG A 246 10.43 6.16 18.94
CA ARG A 246 10.50 4.78 19.42
C ARG A 246 11.25 3.84 18.48
N PRO A 247 12.46 3.35 18.88
CA PRO A 247 13.30 2.50 18.02
C PRO A 247 12.78 1.06 17.82
N THR A 248 11.83 0.60 18.62
CA THR A 248 11.36 -0.79 18.66
C THR A 248 10.13 -1.06 17.80
N GLU A 249 9.58 -0.06 17.11
CA GLU A 249 8.39 -0.21 16.29
C GLU A 249 8.71 -0.91 14.97
N ALA A 250 7.73 -1.66 14.42
CA ALA A 250 7.83 -2.26 13.10
C ALA A 250 8.09 -1.18 12.03
N PRO A 251 8.87 -1.45 10.96
CA PRO A 251 9.18 -0.44 9.94
C PRO A 251 7.96 0.22 9.33
N ILE A 252 6.88 -0.55 9.17
CA ILE A 252 5.61 -0.05 8.61
C ILE A 252 4.98 1.03 9.52
N VAL A 253 5.10 0.91 10.84
CA VAL A 253 4.59 1.91 11.80
C VAL A 253 5.33 3.23 11.59
N SER A 254 6.66 3.18 11.58
CA SER A 254 7.49 4.35 11.32
C SER A 254 7.18 4.97 9.94
N ARG A 255 6.93 4.13 8.93
CA ARG A 255 6.54 4.61 7.59
C ARG A 255 5.19 5.32 7.61
N ILE A 256 4.16 4.76 8.23
CA ILE A 256 2.82 5.39 8.33
C ILE A 256 2.90 6.72 9.08
N GLN A 257 3.64 6.79 10.18
CA GLN A 257 3.88 8.02 10.94
C GLN A 257 4.59 9.09 10.09
N ALA A 258 5.62 8.69 9.35
CA ALA A 258 6.37 9.59 8.47
C ALA A 258 5.53 10.08 7.29
N LEU A 259 4.73 9.20 6.65
CA LEU A 259 3.79 9.58 5.59
C LEU A 259 2.79 10.61 6.11
N TRP A 260 2.17 10.34 7.27
CA TRP A 260 1.22 11.28 7.89
C TRP A 260 1.86 12.65 8.12
N GLY A 261 2.98 12.67 8.80
CA GLY A 261 3.62 13.93 9.16
C GLY A 261 4.14 14.72 7.96
N SER A 262 4.73 14.05 6.94
CA SER A 262 5.28 14.74 5.76
C SER A 262 4.21 15.35 4.84
N THR A 263 2.98 14.85 4.91
CA THR A 263 1.90 15.27 4.00
C THR A 263 0.82 16.11 4.67
N ARG A 264 0.86 16.24 6.01
CA ARG A 264 -0.15 16.94 6.81
C ARG A 264 -0.39 18.38 6.36
N ASP A 265 0.66 19.15 6.23
CA ASP A 265 0.57 20.59 5.91
C ASP A 265 0.01 20.82 4.49
N ALA A 266 0.34 19.93 3.55
CA ALA A 266 -0.19 20.00 2.20
C ALA A 266 -1.73 19.85 2.13
N VAL A 267 -2.34 19.15 3.09
CA VAL A 267 -3.79 19.10 3.21
C VAL A 267 -4.36 20.41 3.73
N LEU A 268 -3.73 20.98 4.77
CA LEU A 268 -4.18 22.24 5.37
C LEU A 268 -4.15 23.41 4.39
N GLU A 269 -3.15 23.43 3.50
CA GLU A 269 -2.98 24.51 2.50
C GLU A 269 -4.15 24.60 1.50
N VAL A 270 -4.82 23.49 1.20
CA VAL A 270 -5.80 23.44 0.10
C VAL A 270 -7.24 23.24 0.57
N PHE A 271 -7.44 22.86 1.82
CA PHE A 271 -8.77 22.47 2.28
C PHE A 271 -9.61 23.68 2.70
N PRO A 272 -10.94 23.69 2.44
CA PRO A 272 -11.82 24.77 2.89
C PRO A 272 -11.90 24.86 4.41
N THR A 273 -12.15 26.06 4.91
CA THR A 273 -12.33 26.32 6.36
C THR A 273 -13.41 25.41 6.95
N THR A 274 -13.13 24.91 8.14
CA THR A 274 -14.04 24.05 8.90
C THR A 274 -15.35 24.77 9.21
N PRO A 275 -16.53 24.22 8.79
CA PRO A 275 -17.81 24.87 9.04
C PRO A 275 -18.19 24.93 10.53
N GLY A 276 -17.65 24.00 11.33
CA GLY A 276 -18.08 23.77 12.71
C GLY A 276 -19.25 22.78 12.79
N LEU A 277 -19.41 22.16 13.95
CA LEU A 277 -20.48 21.19 14.16
C LEU A 277 -21.88 21.82 13.97
N PRO A 278 -22.83 21.09 13.34
CA PRO A 278 -24.18 21.60 13.14
C PRO A 278 -24.89 21.77 14.48
N ALA A 279 -25.75 22.80 14.57
CA ALA A 279 -26.53 23.07 15.79
C ALA A 279 -27.51 21.90 16.14
N LYS A 280 -27.92 21.13 15.14
CA LYS A 280 -28.82 19.96 15.29
C LYS A 280 -28.29 18.80 14.46
N ALA A 281 -27.94 17.70 15.12
CA ALA A 281 -27.45 16.48 14.47
C ALA A 281 -28.50 15.87 13.53
N GLU A 282 -29.80 15.99 13.90
CA GLU A 282 -30.90 15.44 13.12
C GLU A 282 -30.99 16.04 11.70
N ALA A 283 -30.72 17.34 11.55
CA ALA A 283 -30.74 18.00 10.25
C ALA A 283 -29.60 17.49 9.36
N TYR A 284 -28.43 17.27 9.93
CA TYR A 284 -27.29 16.68 9.22
C TYR A 284 -27.61 15.24 8.76
N LEU A 285 -28.17 14.42 9.65
CA LEU A 285 -28.51 13.02 9.35
C LEU A 285 -29.65 12.91 8.33
N ALA A 286 -30.64 13.81 8.35
CA ALA A 286 -31.68 13.86 7.32
C ALA A 286 -31.06 14.12 5.94
N HIS A 287 -30.10 15.04 5.84
CA HIS A 287 -29.36 15.28 4.60
C HIS A 287 -28.51 14.06 4.16
N VAL A 288 -27.93 13.32 5.10
CA VAL A 288 -27.22 12.06 4.82
C VAL A 288 -28.17 11.01 4.23
N ASP A 289 -29.41 10.91 4.76
CA ASP A 289 -30.43 10.01 4.20
C ASP A 289 -30.82 10.40 2.77
N ASP A 290 -31.00 11.68 2.50
CA ASP A 290 -31.35 12.19 1.16
C ASP A 290 -30.28 11.88 0.11
N ILE A 291 -29.01 11.92 0.51
CA ILE A 291 -27.85 11.65 -0.38
C ILE A 291 -27.63 10.17 -0.62
N TYR A 292 -28.11 9.27 0.25
CA TYR A 292 -27.78 7.85 0.23
C TYR A 292 -27.87 7.20 -1.17
N LYS A 293 -28.95 7.43 -1.92
CA LYS A 293 -29.15 6.81 -3.24
C LYS A 293 -28.02 7.20 -4.22
N SER A 294 -27.65 8.48 -4.20
CA SER A 294 -26.54 8.99 -5.01
C SER A 294 -25.20 8.41 -4.56
N ASP A 295 -24.95 8.39 -3.26
CA ASP A 295 -23.72 7.85 -2.67
C ASP A 295 -23.54 6.36 -2.99
N ALA A 296 -24.58 5.55 -2.79
CA ALA A 296 -24.56 4.13 -3.09
C ALA A 296 -24.32 3.87 -4.58
N TYR A 297 -25.01 4.60 -5.47
CA TYR A 297 -24.82 4.48 -6.92
C TYR A 297 -23.36 4.76 -7.30
N HIS A 298 -22.82 5.89 -6.90
CA HIS A 298 -21.47 6.29 -7.28
C HIS A 298 -20.41 5.39 -6.64
N SER A 299 -20.53 5.11 -5.35
CA SER A 299 -19.56 4.33 -4.60
C SER A 299 -19.45 2.87 -5.11
N LEU A 300 -20.58 2.24 -5.42
CA LEU A 300 -20.61 0.89 -6.00
C LEU A 300 -20.12 0.87 -7.45
N SER A 301 -20.49 1.89 -8.25
CA SER A 301 -20.05 2.00 -9.64
C SER A 301 -18.54 2.22 -9.78
N ILE A 302 -17.92 2.96 -8.87
CA ILE A 302 -16.45 3.10 -8.79
C ILE A 302 -15.77 1.74 -8.66
N GLU A 303 -16.33 0.83 -7.86
CA GLU A 303 -15.80 -0.53 -7.67
C GLU A 303 -16.18 -1.50 -8.82
N GLY A 304 -16.97 -1.03 -9.78
CA GLY A 304 -17.32 -1.78 -10.99
C GLY A 304 -18.58 -2.66 -10.86
N TYR A 305 -19.39 -2.43 -9.83
CA TYR A 305 -20.73 -3.01 -9.74
C TYR A 305 -21.68 -2.30 -10.70
N ARG A 306 -22.60 -3.06 -11.30
CA ARG A 306 -23.64 -2.55 -12.21
C ARG A 306 -24.91 -2.34 -11.43
N VAL A 307 -24.99 -1.22 -10.71
CA VAL A 307 -26.16 -0.84 -9.94
C VAL A 307 -26.95 0.25 -10.67
N SER A 308 -28.27 0.20 -10.54
CA SER A 308 -29.17 1.27 -11.01
C SER A 308 -29.89 1.90 -9.83
N PRO A 309 -30.42 3.14 -9.97
CA PRO A 309 -31.25 3.76 -8.95
C PRO A 309 -32.44 2.90 -8.54
N GLU A 310 -33.05 2.18 -9.48
CA GLU A 310 -34.20 1.29 -9.25
C GLU A 310 -33.79 0.07 -8.40
N LEU A 311 -32.60 -0.51 -8.65
CA LEU A 311 -32.08 -1.62 -7.85
C LEU A 311 -31.83 -1.16 -6.42
N ILE A 312 -31.21 0.02 -6.24
CA ILE A 312 -30.96 0.61 -4.91
C ILE A 312 -32.28 0.84 -4.18
N GLU A 313 -33.32 1.37 -4.84
CA GLU A 313 -34.64 1.59 -4.27
C GLU A 313 -35.31 0.27 -3.83
N ARG A 314 -35.26 -0.77 -4.67
CA ARG A 314 -35.77 -2.11 -4.32
C ARG A 314 -35.10 -2.68 -3.07
N VAL A 315 -33.79 -2.48 -2.94
CA VAL A 315 -33.01 -2.94 -1.77
C VAL A 315 -33.46 -2.18 -0.51
N ILE A 316 -33.62 -0.84 -0.59
CA ILE A 316 -34.07 -0.01 0.54
C ILE A 316 -35.48 -0.37 0.99
N SER A 317 -36.40 -0.50 0.04
CA SER A 317 -37.81 -0.78 0.31
C SER A 317 -38.09 -2.22 0.79
N GLY A 318 -37.06 -3.07 0.86
CA GLY A 318 -37.20 -4.48 1.25
C GLY A 318 -37.91 -5.36 0.20
N GLN A 319 -38.08 -4.86 -1.03
CA GLN A 319 -38.68 -5.63 -2.13
C GLN A 319 -37.68 -6.61 -2.80
N TRP A 320 -36.43 -6.58 -2.38
CA TRP A 320 -35.41 -7.55 -2.76
C TRP A 320 -35.40 -8.70 -1.75
N ASP A 321 -35.70 -9.91 -2.20
CA ASP A 321 -35.88 -11.08 -1.34
C ASP A 321 -35.01 -12.27 -1.79
N PRO A 322 -33.76 -12.35 -1.29
CA PRO A 322 -32.85 -13.45 -1.63
C PRO A 322 -33.25 -14.78 -0.97
N MET A 323 -34.15 -14.76 0.02
CA MET A 323 -34.60 -15.97 0.71
C MET A 323 -35.66 -16.74 -0.09
N HIS A 324 -36.46 -16.03 -0.89
CA HIS A 324 -37.57 -16.62 -1.66
C HIS A 324 -37.43 -16.48 -3.17
N ASN A 325 -36.41 -15.75 -3.66
CA ASN A 325 -36.16 -15.54 -5.08
C ASN A 325 -34.71 -15.93 -5.45
N GLU A 326 -34.56 -17.07 -6.15
CA GLU A 326 -33.24 -17.57 -6.59
C GLU A 326 -32.47 -16.57 -7.48
N ALA A 327 -33.17 -15.78 -8.31
CA ALA A 327 -32.52 -14.76 -9.13
C ALA A 327 -31.92 -13.63 -8.28
N ASP A 328 -32.56 -13.26 -7.19
CA ASP A 328 -32.06 -12.25 -6.26
C ASP A 328 -30.88 -12.79 -5.39
N LYS A 329 -30.93 -14.08 -5.05
CA LYS A 329 -29.90 -14.74 -4.21
C LYS A 329 -28.51 -14.72 -4.81
N HIS A 330 -28.42 -14.88 -6.13
CA HIS A 330 -27.16 -14.95 -6.85
C HIS A 330 -26.80 -13.65 -7.60
N ASN A 331 -27.59 -12.61 -7.46
CA ASN A 331 -27.31 -11.31 -8.06
C ASN A 331 -26.24 -10.57 -7.26
N ARG A 332 -24.98 -10.68 -7.71
CA ARG A 332 -23.83 -10.05 -7.06
C ARG A 332 -24.00 -8.55 -6.85
N ASP A 333 -24.59 -7.86 -7.81
CA ASP A 333 -24.76 -6.40 -7.72
C ASP A 333 -25.83 -6.02 -6.69
N ALA A 334 -26.91 -6.81 -6.59
CA ALA A 334 -27.96 -6.63 -5.58
C ALA A 334 -27.44 -6.94 -4.16
N LEU A 335 -26.64 -8.01 -4.01
CA LEU A 335 -26.00 -8.33 -2.73
C LEU A 335 -25.02 -7.23 -2.30
N ALA A 336 -24.25 -6.68 -3.24
CA ALA A 336 -23.36 -5.55 -2.95
C ALA A 336 -24.13 -4.29 -2.54
N ALA A 337 -25.27 -3.98 -3.21
CA ALA A 337 -26.14 -2.87 -2.84
C ALA A 337 -26.77 -3.08 -1.44
N ARG A 338 -27.18 -4.31 -1.11
CA ARG A 338 -27.72 -4.64 0.22
C ARG A 338 -26.68 -4.49 1.31
N GLY A 339 -25.48 -5.04 1.12
CA GLY A 339 -24.38 -4.90 2.08
C GLY A 339 -23.95 -3.44 2.25
N TYR A 340 -23.95 -2.67 1.16
CA TYR A 340 -23.67 -1.24 1.22
C TYR A 340 -24.72 -0.50 2.07
N TRP A 341 -26.01 -0.83 1.93
CA TRP A 341 -27.09 -0.27 2.74
C TRP A 341 -26.93 -0.59 4.23
N GLN A 342 -26.66 -1.85 4.57
CA GLN A 342 -26.46 -2.27 5.95
C GLN A 342 -25.27 -1.53 6.58
N ALA A 343 -24.12 -1.51 5.89
CA ALA A 343 -22.94 -0.78 6.33
C ALA A 343 -23.22 0.73 6.48
N PHE A 344 -23.94 1.33 5.54
CA PHE A 344 -24.29 2.75 5.59
C PHE A 344 -25.11 3.10 6.85
N GLN A 345 -26.05 2.24 7.29
CA GLN A 345 -26.80 2.47 8.51
C GLN A 345 -25.89 2.49 9.75
N GLN A 346 -24.90 1.61 9.81
CA GLN A 346 -23.91 1.60 10.89
C GLN A 346 -23.02 2.85 10.84
N VAL A 347 -22.59 3.24 9.65
CA VAL A 347 -21.79 4.46 9.45
C VAL A 347 -22.56 5.71 9.85
N LYS A 348 -23.85 5.79 9.50
CA LYS A 348 -24.74 6.88 9.93
C LYS A 348 -24.87 6.95 11.45
N ALA A 349 -24.98 5.81 12.14
CA ALA A 349 -24.97 5.76 13.60
C ALA A 349 -23.62 6.24 14.17
N SER A 350 -22.51 5.94 13.50
CA SER A 350 -21.17 6.42 13.87
C SER A 350 -21.06 7.94 13.69
N VAL A 351 -21.62 8.50 12.60
CA VAL A 351 -21.71 9.95 12.38
C VAL A 351 -22.47 10.64 13.50
N LEU A 352 -23.62 10.09 13.94
CA LEU A 352 -24.36 10.65 15.07
C LEU A 352 -23.49 10.77 16.32
N LYS A 353 -22.75 9.72 16.68
CA LYS A 353 -21.82 9.75 17.83
C LYS A 353 -20.76 10.85 17.72
N VAL A 354 -20.26 11.08 16.51
CA VAL A 354 -19.28 12.14 16.23
C VAL A 354 -19.91 13.52 16.37
N LEU A 355 -21.12 13.72 15.84
CA LEU A 355 -21.86 14.97 15.97
C LEU A 355 -22.27 15.27 17.43
N GLU A 356 -22.44 14.25 18.26
CA GLU A 356 -22.64 14.34 19.71
C GLU A 356 -21.34 14.64 20.49
N GLY A 357 -20.22 14.85 19.80
CA GLY A 357 -18.94 15.27 20.39
C GLY A 357 -17.99 14.12 20.75
N LYS A 358 -18.26 12.86 20.36
CA LYS A 358 -17.29 11.78 20.53
C LYS A 358 -16.12 11.97 19.57
N ASN A 359 -14.92 11.61 20.03
CA ASN A 359 -13.72 11.66 19.19
C ASN A 359 -13.91 10.76 17.95
N ALA A 360 -13.85 11.36 16.75
CA ALA A 360 -14.13 10.67 15.50
C ALA A 360 -13.15 9.51 15.24
N GLY A 361 -11.85 9.68 15.61
CA GLY A 361 -10.86 8.62 15.49
C GLY A 361 -11.14 7.44 16.42
N ALA A 362 -11.60 7.70 17.65
CA ALA A 362 -12.01 6.64 18.57
C ALA A 362 -13.24 5.87 18.06
N VAL A 363 -14.21 6.59 17.46
CA VAL A 363 -15.38 5.96 16.81
C VAL A 363 -14.95 5.07 15.65
N VAL A 364 -14.13 5.58 14.74
CA VAL A 364 -13.59 4.80 13.62
C VAL A 364 -12.82 3.57 14.12
N ARG A 365 -11.97 3.73 15.13
CA ARG A 365 -11.17 2.64 15.69
C ARG A 365 -12.02 1.48 16.19
N THR A 366 -13.17 1.77 16.79
CA THR A 366 -14.06 0.75 17.35
C THR A 366 -15.02 0.15 16.31
N GLU A 367 -15.44 0.92 15.30
CA GLU A 367 -16.60 0.56 14.48
C GLU A 367 -16.28 0.14 13.03
N HIS A 368 -15.12 0.51 12.47
CA HIS A 368 -14.81 0.20 11.07
C HIS A 368 -14.87 -1.29 10.71
N ARG A 369 -14.64 -2.19 11.68
CA ARG A 369 -14.75 -3.64 11.47
C ARG A 369 -16.21 -4.08 11.34
N GLU A 370 -17.10 -3.43 12.06
CA GLU A 370 -18.54 -3.71 11.94
C GLU A 370 -19.08 -3.23 10.60
N TRP A 371 -18.64 -2.06 10.11
CA TRP A 371 -18.99 -1.60 8.77
C TRP A 371 -18.58 -2.63 7.69
N HIS A 372 -17.41 -3.26 7.84
CA HIS A 372 -16.97 -4.31 6.92
C HIS A 372 -17.86 -5.56 7.01
N ARG A 373 -18.21 -6.01 8.21
CA ARG A 373 -19.06 -7.18 8.42
C ARG A 373 -20.43 -6.98 7.77
N GLU A 374 -21.09 -5.87 8.07
CA GLU A 374 -22.38 -5.51 7.50
C GLU A 374 -22.33 -5.44 5.95
N MET A 375 -21.24 -4.91 5.42
CA MET A 375 -21.05 -4.81 3.96
C MET A 375 -20.98 -6.17 3.26
N PHE A 376 -20.46 -7.19 3.91
CA PHE A 376 -20.23 -8.51 3.31
C PHE A 376 -21.14 -9.62 3.83
N GLU A 377 -21.88 -9.37 4.90
CA GLU A 377 -22.84 -10.34 5.46
C GLU A 377 -23.82 -10.90 4.41
N PRO A 378 -24.44 -10.11 3.51
CA PRO A 378 -25.32 -10.66 2.49
C PRO A 378 -24.64 -11.63 1.52
N CYS A 379 -23.37 -11.40 1.19
CA CYS A 379 -22.61 -12.29 0.33
C CYS A 379 -22.25 -13.62 1.03
N VAL A 380 -22.01 -13.57 2.35
CA VAL A 380 -21.78 -14.76 3.17
C VAL A 380 -23.07 -15.56 3.33
N ALA A 381 -24.18 -14.90 3.65
CA ALA A 381 -25.48 -15.54 3.77
C ALA A 381 -25.93 -16.21 2.46
N ALA A 382 -25.59 -15.63 1.31
CA ALA A 382 -25.84 -16.20 0.00
C ALA A 382 -24.83 -17.31 -0.39
N GLY A 383 -23.81 -17.59 0.42
CA GLY A 383 -22.80 -18.61 0.14
C GLY A 383 -21.81 -18.23 -0.98
N LEU A 384 -21.73 -16.96 -1.39
CA LEU A 384 -20.82 -16.51 -2.44
C LEU A 384 -19.38 -16.33 -1.94
N ILE A 385 -19.22 -16.02 -0.66
CA ILE A 385 -17.92 -15.91 0.01
C ILE A 385 -17.96 -16.68 1.34
N PRO A 386 -16.82 -17.21 1.80
CA PRO A 386 -16.78 -17.97 3.06
C PRO A 386 -17.01 -17.06 4.27
N ALA A 387 -17.58 -17.60 5.35
CA ALA A 387 -17.81 -16.86 6.60
C ALA A 387 -16.52 -16.30 7.22
N SER A 388 -15.36 -16.93 6.94
CA SER A 388 -14.06 -16.42 7.36
C SER A 388 -13.70 -15.03 6.77
N ALA A 389 -14.36 -14.60 5.70
CA ALA A 389 -14.18 -13.26 5.14
C ALA A 389 -14.62 -12.16 6.12
N LEU A 390 -15.51 -12.47 7.09
CA LEU A 390 -15.96 -11.53 8.13
C LEU A 390 -15.02 -11.47 9.35
N ALA A 391 -13.97 -12.28 9.39
CA ALA A 391 -13.10 -12.40 10.58
C ALA A 391 -12.30 -11.12 10.88
N GLY A 392 -12.03 -10.30 9.85
CA GLY A 392 -11.28 -9.05 10.03
C GLY A 392 -10.23 -8.80 8.94
N TYR A 393 -9.05 -8.32 9.34
CA TYR A 393 -7.99 -8.00 8.39
C TYR A 393 -7.50 -9.22 7.62
N ARG A 394 -7.10 -8.99 6.38
CA ARG A 394 -6.61 -10.02 5.46
C ARG A 394 -5.44 -10.83 6.02
N ASN A 395 -5.36 -12.08 5.59
CA ASN A 395 -4.26 -13.00 5.84
C ASN A 395 -3.48 -13.35 4.56
N ASP A 396 -3.87 -12.73 3.44
CA ASP A 396 -3.27 -12.98 2.13
C ASP A 396 -2.81 -11.67 1.50
N ALA A 397 -1.94 -11.77 0.50
CA ALA A 397 -1.52 -10.65 -0.31
C ALA A 397 -2.70 -10.10 -1.13
N VAL A 398 -2.74 -8.78 -1.27
CA VAL A 398 -3.68 -8.07 -2.15
C VAL A 398 -2.90 -7.13 -3.07
N TYR A 399 -3.48 -6.83 -4.22
CA TYR A 399 -2.81 -6.05 -5.26
C TYR A 399 -3.78 -5.04 -5.86
N LEU A 400 -3.26 -3.85 -6.18
CA LEU A 400 -4.04 -2.80 -6.82
C LEU A 400 -3.93 -2.93 -8.34
N ARG A 401 -5.08 -2.88 -9.02
CA ARG A 401 -5.10 -2.98 -10.48
C ARG A 401 -4.40 -1.78 -11.11
N ASN A 402 -3.49 -2.06 -12.04
CA ASN A 402 -2.74 -1.06 -12.81
C ASN A 402 -1.88 -0.09 -11.98
N SER A 403 -1.57 -0.42 -10.73
CA SER A 403 -0.67 0.35 -9.87
C SER A 403 0.67 -0.36 -9.70
N ARG A 404 1.76 0.40 -9.72
CA ARG A 404 3.10 -0.08 -9.30
C ARG A 404 3.23 -0.14 -7.78
N TYR A 405 2.32 0.51 -7.06
CA TYR A 405 2.25 0.40 -5.61
C TYR A 405 1.63 -0.96 -5.24
N VAL A 406 2.31 -1.70 -4.38
CA VAL A 406 1.83 -2.97 -3.83
C VAL A 406 1.53 -2.74 -2.34
N PRO A 407 0.30 -3.01 -1.86
CA PRO A 407 -0.01 -2.88 -0.44
C PRO A 407 0.93 -3.70 0.44
N PRO A 408 1.17 -3.28 1.69
CA PRO A 408 2.07 -3.96 2.61
C PRO A 408 1.72 -5.44 2.77
N ARG A 409 2.68 -6.25 3.18
CA ARG A 409 2.43 -7.67 3.52
C ARG A 409 1.33 -7.78 4.58
N TRP A 410 0.56 -8.85 4.52
CA TRP A 410 -0.61 -9.02 5.40
C TRP A 410 -0.24 -9.03 6.90
N GLU A 411 0.96 -9.51 7.25
CA GLU A 411 1.48 -9.45 8.62
C GLU A 411 1.64 -8.01 9.10
N ALA A 412 2.18 -7.14 8.23
CA ALA A 412 2.41 -5.73 8.54
C ALA A 412 1.09 -4.93 8.74
N VAL A 413 -0.04 -5.40 8.20
CA VAL A 413 -1.35 -4.76 8.41
C VAL A 413 -1.71 -4.68 9.89
N ARG A 414 -1.31 -5.66 10.69
CA ARG A 414 -1.61 -5.73 12.12
C ARG A 414 -0.90 -4.67 12.95
N ASP A 415 0.23 -4.19 12.46
CA ASP A 415 0.98 -3.08 13.06
C ASP A 415 0.58 -1.73 12.43
N ALA A 416 0.36 -1.71 11.11
CA ALA A 416 0.03 -0.50 10.37
C ALA A 416 -1.34 0.09 10.75
N MET A 417 -2.37 -0.76 10.91
CA MET A 417 -3.72 -0.29 11.24
C MET A 417 -3.82 0.36 12.62
N PRO A 418 -3.29 -0.22 13.71
CA PRO A 418 -3.25 0.47 15.00
C PRO A 418 -2.51 1.82 14.94
N ALA A 419 -1.40 1.89 14.19
CA ALA A 419 -0.65 3.14 14.00
C ALA A 419 -1.50 4.20 13.28
N LEU A 420 -2.16 3.85 12.18
CA LEU A 420 -3.07 4.76 11.46
C LEU A 420 -4.21 5.24 12.36
N LEU A 421 -4.88 4.32 13.06
CA LEU A 421 -6.03 4.65 13.91
C LEU A 421 -5.62 5.56 15.08
N HIS A 422 -4.42 5.37 15.63
CA HIS A 422 -3.86 6.26 16.65
C HIS A 422 -3.59 7.68 16.10
N LEU A 423 -3.05 7.79 14.88
CA LEU A 423 -2.83 9.09 14.22
C LEU A 423 -4.15 9.81 13.97
N ILE A 424 -5.17 9.11 13.46
CA ILE A 424 -6.52 9.67 13.26
C ILE A 424 -7.13 10.15 14.58
N GLU A 425 -6.96 9.39 15.66
CA GLU A 425 -7.52 9.71 16.98
C GLU A 425 -6.84 10.93 17.61
N SER A 426 -5.52 11.08 17.41
CA SER A 426 -4.71 12.17 17.99
C SER A 426 -4.70 13.45 17.16
N GLU A 427 -5.02 13.41 15.87
CA GLU A 427 -5.06 14.58 15.00
C GLU A 427 -6.21 15.51 15.37
N GLN A 428 -5.95 16.82 15.40
CA GLN A 428 -6.95 17.83 15.75
C GLN A 428 -7.75 18.33 14.54
N GLU A 429 -7.12 18.37 13.36
CA GLU A 429 -7.70 18.93 12.15
C GLU A 429 -8.60 17.92 11.43
N PRO A 430 -9.92 18.18 11.30
CA PRO A 430 -10.86 17.25 10.69
C PRO A 430 -10.52 16.91 9.23
N CYS A 431 -10.07 17.91 8.46
CA CYS A 431 -9.69 17.73 7.06
C CYS A 431 -8.46 16.81 6.91
N VAL A 432 -7.48 16.96 7.79
CA VAL A 432 -6.29 16.11 7.80
C VAL A 432 -6.67 14.67 8.13
N ARG A 433 -7.49 14.47 9.19
CA ARG A 433 -8.03 13.16 9.52
C ARG A 433 -8.72 12.50 8.34
N ALA A 434 -9.59 13.25 7.65
CA ALA A 434 -10.39 12.74 6.54
C ALA A 434 -9.53 12.37 5.33
N VAL A 435 -8.65 13.26 4.88
CA VAL A 435 -7.84 13.06 3.68
C VAL A 435 -6.76 11.99 3.91
N LEU A 436 -5.97 12.15 4.97
CA LEU A 436 -4.88 11.19 5.25
C LEU A 436 -5.41 9.85 5.75
N GLY A 437 -6.49 9.85 6.53
CA GLY A 437 -7.16 8.62 6.95
C GLY A 437 -7.67 7.82 5.75
N HIS A 438 -8.32 8.47 4.78
CA HIS A 438 -8.79 7.85 3.55
C HIS A 438 -7.62 7.25 2.74
N TRP A 439 -6.61 8.08 2.42
CA TRP A 439 -5.47 7.65 1.63
C TRP A 439 -4.72 6.50 2.29
N LEU A 440 -4.32 6.66 3.56
CA LEU A 440 -3.52 5.64 4.25
C LEU A 440 -4.30 4.36 4.57
N PHE A 441 -5.63 4.44 4.74
CA PHE A 441 -6.46 3.24 4.80
C PHE A 441 -6.42 2.47 3.47
N GLY A 442 -6.54 3.17 2.35
CA GLY A 442 -6.37 2.61 1.01
C GLY A 442 -4.95 2.10 0.75
N TYR A 443 -3.92 2.79 1.26
CA TYR A 443 -2.52 2.41 1.22
C TYR A 443 -2.26 1.09 1.95
N ILE A 444 -2.73 0.95 3.18
CA ILE A 444 -2.59 -0.29 3.97
C ILE A 444 -3.41 -1.42 3.36
N HIS A 445 -4.57 -1.10 2.81
CA HIS A 445 -5.51 -2.05 2.19
C HIS A 445 -5.84 -3.24 3.11
N PRO A 446 -6.44 -2.97 4.28
CA PRO A 446 -6.46 -3.94 5.37
C PRO A 446 -7.36 -5.16 5.15
N TYR A 447 -8.34 -5.10 4.25
CA TYR A 447 -9.31 -6.16 4.02
C TYR A 447 -9.10 -6.87 2.68
N PRO A 448 -9.62 -8.09 2.50
CA PRO A 448 -9.56 -8.79 1.21
C PRO A 448 -10.32 -8.06 0.10
N ASP A 449 -11.42 -7.39 0.44
CA ASP A 449 -12.27 -6.58 -0.46
C ASP A 449 -12.96 -5.46 0.34
N GLY A 450 -13.52 -4.47 -0.36
CA GLY A 450 -14.30 -3.37 0.22
C GLY A 450 -13.47 -2.19 0.73
N ASN A 451 -12.15 -2.19 0.58
CA ASN A 451 -11.30 -1.14 1.13
C ASN A 451 -11.65 0.25 0.58
N GLY A 452 -11.96 0.39 -0.70
CA GLY A 452 -12.36 1.67 -1.29
C GLY A 452 -13.67 2.21 -0.71
N ARG A 453 -14.69 1.35 -0.57
CA ARG A 453 -15.99 1.70 0.02
C ARG A 453 -15.84 2.12 1.49
N LEU A 454 -15.07 1.35 2.26
CA LEU A 454 -14.77 1.66 3.66
C LEU A 454 -13.96 2.96 3.81
N ALA A 455 -12.98 3.21 2.93
CA ALA A 455 -12.20 4.44 2.94
C ALA A 455 -13.09 5.67 2.71
N ARG A 456 -14.08 5.58 1.80
CA ARG A 456 -15.07 6.66 1.58
C ARG A 456 -15.99 6.85 2.79
N PHE A 457 -16.44 5.79 3.43
CA PHE A 457 -17.21 5.87 4.69
C PHE A 457 -16.38 6.50 5.81
N LEU A 458 -15.14 6.03 6.01
CA LEU A 458 -14.20 6.57 6.98
C LEU A 458 -13.99 8.08 6.75
N MET A 459 -13.75 8.50 5.52
CA MET A 459 -13.60 9.91 5.15
C MET A 459 -14.81 10.72 5.60
N ASN A 460 -16.03 10.25 5.33
CA ASN A 460 -17.26 10.98 5.67
C ASN A 460 -17.52 11.06 7.18
N VAL A 461 -17.22 10.00 7.94
CA VAL A 461 -17.28 10.06 9.41
C VAL A 461 -16.29 11.10 9.97
N LEU A 462 -15.09 11.17 9.38
CA LEU A 462 -14.06 12.11 9.80
C LEU A 462 -14.37 13.55 9.37
N LEU A 463 -14.95 13.76 8.17
CA LEU A 463 -15.43 15.07 7.72
C LEU A 463 -16.54 15.60 8.62
N ALA A 464 -17.47 14.75 9.05
CA ALA A 464 -18.56 15.14 9.95
C ALA A 464 -18.05 15.73 11.26
N SER A 465 -16.87 15.33 11.74
CA SER A 465 -16.26 15.88 12.97
C SER A 465 -15.87 17.36 12.87
N GLY A 466 -15.77 17.89 11.65
CA GLY A 466 -15.58 19.32 11.38
C GLY A 466 -16.86 20.01 10.93
N GLY A 467 -17.97 19.30 10.86
CA GLY A 467 -19.24 19.80 10.32
C GLY A 467 -19.26 19.91 8.79
N TYR A 468 -18.28 19.33 8.10
CA TYR A 468 -18.36 19.23 6.64
C TYR A 468 -19.50 18.32 6.22
N PRO A 469 -20.22 18.62 5.12
CA PRO A 469 -21.31 17.79 4.64
C PRO A 469 -20.81 16.43 4.17
N TRP A 470 -21.72 15.44 4.11
CA TRP A 470 -21.43 14.17 3.46
C TRP A 470 -21.01 14.42 2.02
N THR A 471 -19.85 13.90 1.65
CA THR A 471 -19.20 14.16 0.37
C THR A 471 -19.18 12.90 -0.49
N VAL A 472 -19.85 12.98 -1.64
CA VAL A 472 -19.94 11.88 -2.62
C VAL A 472 -18.83 12.02 -3.65
N ILE A 473 -18.02 10.98 -3.82
CA ILE A 473 -17.08 10.87 -4.94
C ILE A 473 -17.85 10.29 -6.12
N ARG A 474 -17.97 11.07 -7.21
CA ARG A 474 -18.77 10.68 -8.38
C ARG A 474 -18.02 9.68 -9.26
N VAL A 475 -18.75 8.74 -9.86
CA VAL A 475 -18.17 7.74 -10.77
C VAL A 475 -17.54 8.39 -12.01
N ASP A 476 -18.05 9.53 -12.45
CA ASP A 476 -17.49 10.29 -13.57
C ASP A 476 -16.07 10.80 -13.27
N ASP A 477 -15.76 11.09 -12.02
CA ASP A 477 -14.45 11.55 -11.55
C ASP A 477 -13.52 10.36 -11.17
N ARG A 478 -13.95 9.11 -11.40
CA ARG A 478 -13.25 7.88 -10.97
C ARG A 478 -11.78 7.84 -11.41
N THR A 479 -11.51 8.23 -12.64
CA THR A 479 -10.14 8.17 -13.19
C THR A 479 -9.23 9.15 -12.48
N GLU A 480 -9.68 10.37 -12.24
CA GLU A 480 -8.93 11.40 -11.51
C GLU A 480 -8.71 10.99 -10.06
N TYR A 481 -9.76 10.51 -9.39
CA TYR A 481 -9.72 10.01 -8.02
C TYR A 481 -8.68 8.90 -7.82
N LEU A 482 -8.73 7.85 -8.66
CA LEU A 482 -7.80 6.73 -8.55
C LEU A 482 -6.36 7.12 -8.94
N SER A 483 -6.20 8.00 -9.93
CA SER A 483 -4.89 8.55 -10.32
C SER A 483 -4.27 9.38 -9.20
N ALA A 484 -5.07 10.17 -8.49
CA ALA A 484 -4.60 10.98 -7.37
C ALA A 484 -4.16 10.11 -6.17
N LEU A 485 -4.90 9.04 -5.86
CA LEU A 485 -4.51 8.04 -4.84
C LEU A 485 -3.24 7.29 -5.22
N ASP A 486 -3.10 6.90 -6.47
CA ASP A 486 -1.92 6.20 -6.99
C ASP A 486 -0.69 7.11 -6.92
N HIS A 487 -0.84 8.37 -7.32
CA HIS A 487 0.21 9.39 -7.22
C HIS A 487 0.66 9.59 -5.77
N ALA A 488 -0.27 9.75 -4.84
CA ALA A 488 0.05 9.88 -3.41
C ALA A 488 0.81 8.65 -2.87
N SER A 489 0.49 7.46 -3.36
CA SER A 489 1.11 6.21 -2.89
C SER A 489 2.49 5.94 -3.52
N ILE A 490 2.71 6.37 -4.76
CA ILE A 490 3.96 6.13 -5.51
C ILE A 490 4.97 7.27 -5.29
N GLU A 491 4.51 8.52 -5.43
CA GLU A 491 5.39 9.71 -5.41
C GLU A 491 5.44 10.38 -4.02
N ILE A 492 4.61 9.91 -3.07
CA ILE A 492 4.49 10.49 -1.71
C ILE A 492 4.09 11.98 -1.77
N ASP A 493 3.35 12.37 -2.79
CA ASP A 493 2.74 13.70 -2.91
C ASP A 493 1.23 13.59 -2.82
N VAL A 494 0.68 14.00 -1.68
CA VAL A 494 -0.76 13.94 -1.40
C VAL A 494 -1.54 15.10 -2.02
N ARG A 495 -0.88 16.16 -2.52
CA ARG A 495 -1.55 17.37 -3.00
C ARG A 495 -2.61 17.12 -4.07
N PRO A 496 -2.38 16.28 -5.11
CA PRO A 496 -3.43 15.99 -6.08
C PRO A 496 -4.68 15.38 -5.43
N PHE A 497 -4.49 14.47 -4.46
CA PHE A 497 -5.59 13.84 -3.75
C PHE A 497 -6.29 14.81 -2.79
N ALA A 498 -5.53 15.62 -2.04
CA ALA A 498 -6.09 16.65 -1.16
C ALA A 498 -6.90 17.69 -1.92
N ASN A 499 -6.40 18.17 -3.07
CA ASN A 499 -7.12 19.09 -3.95
C ASN A 499 -8.41 18.45 -4.50
N PHE A 500 -8.34 17.20 -4.91
CA PHE A 500 -9.51 16.46 -5.39
C PHE A 500 -10.61 16.39 -4.31
N ILE A 501 -10.27 15.93 -3.10
CA ILE A 501 -11.25 15.85 -1.99
C ILE A 501 -11.75 17.23 -1.59
N ALA A 502 -10.88 18.24 -1.49
CA ALA A 502 -11.27 19.62 -1.19
C ALA A 502 -12.28 20.16 -2.22
N GLY A 503 -12.08 19.88 -3.50
CA GLY A 503 -13.02 20.22 -4.56
C GLY A 503 -14.39 19.56 -4.41
N GLN A 504 -14.43 18.26 -4.07
CA GLN A 504 -15.69 17.54 -3.82
C GLN A 504 -16.41 18.08 -2.57
N VAL A 505 -15.66 18.40 -1.51
CA VAL A 505 -16.23 19.04 -0.28
C VAL A 505 -16.78 20.42 -0.58
N GLN A 506 -16.07 21.27 -1.32
CA GLN A 506 -16.54 22.60 -1.71
C GLN A 506 -17.82 22.52 -2.56
N TRP A 507 -17.93 21.53 -3.45
CA TRP A 507 -19.13 21.30 -4.23
C TRP A 507 -20.31 20.88 -3.33
N SER A 508 -20.08 20.00 -2.35
CA SER A 508 -21.08 19.57 -1.38
C SER A 508 -21.54 20.74 -0.49
N LEU A 509 -20.62 21.59 -0.01
CA LEU A 509 -20.94 22.81 0.76
C LEU A 509 -21.87 23.79 0.02
N LYS A 510 -21.71 23.91 -1.31
CA LYS A 510 -22.59 24.78 -2.12
C LYS A 510 -24.01 24.23 -2.30
N LYS A 511 -24.21 22.93 -2.09
CA LYS A 511 -25.51 22.25 -2.27
C LYS A 511 -26.25 21.99 -0.97
N THR A 512 -25.54 22.07 0.13
CA THR A 512 -26.14 21.94 1.46
C THR A 512 -26.75 23.29 1.84
N PRO A 513 -28.07 23.39 2.12
CA PRO A 513 -28.76 24.63 2.42
C PRO A 513 -28.28 25.29 3.72
#